data_a8a0d2862fd96faceaee1be2c3f008ca
#
_entry.id   a8a0d2862fd96faceaee1be2c3f008ca
#
_cell.length_a   1.000
_cell.length_b   1.000
_cell.length_c   1.000
_cell.angle_alpha   90.00
_cell.angle_beta   90.00
_cell.angle_gamma   90.00
#
_symmetry.space_group_name_H-M   'P 1'
#
loop_
_entity.id
_entity.type
_entity.pdbx_description
1 polymer ?
#
loop_
_entity_poly.entity_id
_entity_poly.type
_entity_poly.pdbx_seq_one_letter_code
_entity_poly.pdbx_strand_id
1 'polypeptide(L)'
;FKGYPEQGVLTTSYRLFLGAGYGQYTEALPDFKWQIQPETKKILSYTCQKALGEHRGRKYIAWFTSDIPLSDGPWKFGGLPGLILEVQDAEAYFVFTCIGVGNRQATPIRFWTYPHTKSTREKLRSVIQRMHKQPILFCEQALDTYWR
;
A
#
# COMPACT_ATOMS: atom_id res chain seq x y z
N PHE A 1 -4.76 -1.22 3.33
CA PHE A 1 -4.77 -0.61 4.66
C PHE A 1 -3.52 -1.04 5.42
N LYS A 2 -2.74 -0.09 5.89
CA LYS A 2 -1.65 -0.34 6.84
C LYS A 2 -2.28 -0.49 8.22
N GLY A 3 -1.98 -1.58 8.92
CA GLY A 3 -2.22 -1.69 10.35
C GLY A 3 -1.45 -0.60 11.08
N TYR A 4 -1.89 -0.28 12.28
CA TYR A 4 -1.13 0.62 13.14
C TYR A 4 0.30 0.08 13.31
N PRO A 5 1.31 0.96 13.50
CA PRO A 5 2.71 0.54 13.62
C PRO A 5 2.94 -0.60 14.61
N GLU A 6 2.13 -0.65 15.66
CA GLU A 6 2.17 -1.68 16.70
C GLU A 6 1.81 -3.09 16.20
N GLN A 7 1.08 -3.21 15.11
CA GLN A 7 0.66 -4.51 14.57
C GLN A 7 1.61 -5.04 13.48
N GLY A 8 2.45 -4.20 12.89
CA GLY A 8 3.42 -4.59 11.87
C GLY A 8 2.80 -5.27 10.65
N VAL A 9 1.51 -5.05 10.38
CA VAL A 9 0.75 -5.77 9.36
C VAL A 9 0.11 -4.86 8.33
N LEU A 10 0.02 -5.36 7.12
CA LEU A 10 -0.69 -4.77 5.99
C LEU A 10 -1.89 -5.64 5.64
N THR A 11 -3.08 -5.07 5.76
CA THR A 11 -4.31 -5.73 5.32
C THR A 11 -4.72 -5.19 3.95
N THR A 12 -4.88 -6.08 2.99
CA THR A 12 -5.32 -5.76 1.62
C THR A 12 -6.69 -6.36 1.39
N SER A 13 -7.65 -5.52 1.01
CA SER A 13 -8.99 -5.94 0.59
C SER A 13 -9.17 -5.67 -0.90
N TYR A 14 -9.76 -6.60 -1.61
CA TYR A 14 -10.03 -6.50 -3.04
C TYR A 14 -11.49 -6.84 -3.31
N ARG A 15 -12.17 -5.96 -4.05
CA ARG A 15 -13.53 -6.21 -4.52
C ARG A 15 -13.49 -6.99 -5.83
N LEU A 16 -14.11 -8.15 -5.85
CA LEU A 16 -14.26 -8.95 -7.06
C LEU A 16 -15.44 -8.45 -7.90
N PHE A 17 -15.45 -8.75 -9.20
CA PHE A 17 -16.51 -8.31 -10.10
C PHE A 17 -17.89 -8.88 -9.74
N LEU A 18 -18.93 -8.12 -10.09
CA LEU A 18 -20.35 -8.54 -10.13
C LEU A 18 -20.83 -9.32 -8.89
N GLY A 19 -20.47 -8.84 -7.70
CA GLY A 19 -20.98 -9.46 -6.50
C GLY A 19 -20.28 -10.75 -6.05
N ALA A 20 -19.20 -11.18 -6.73
CA ALA A 20 -18.37 -12.32 -6.32
C ALA A 20 -17.67 -12.10 -4.95
N GLY A 21 -18.07 -11.04 -4.22
CA GLY A 21 -17.65 -10.76 -2.86
C GLY A 21 -16.35 -9.97 -2.75
N TYR A 22 -15.78 -10.02 -1.56
CA TYR A 22 -14.55 -9.31 -1.21
C TYR A 22 -13.52 -10.31 -0.70
N GLY A 23 -12.35 -10.33 -1.32
CA GLY A 23 -11.21 -11.09 -0.82
C GLY A 23 -10.32 -10.21 0.07
N GLN A 24 -9.82 -10.76 1.16
CA GLN A 24 -8.92 -10.08 2.07
C GLN A 24 -7.76 -10.98 2.47
N TYR A 25 -6.56 -10.41 2.51
CA TYR A 25 -5.39 -11.07 3.10
C TYR A 25 -4.59 -10.08 3.94
N THR A 26 -3.81 -10.62 4.87
CA THR A 26 -2.92 -9.86 5.72
C THR A 26 -1.49 -10.38 5.51
N GLU A 27 -0.53 -9.47 5.38
CA GLU A 27 0.89 -9.77 5.27
C GLU A 27 1.69 -8.84 6.19
N ALA A 28 2.93 -9.21 6.51
CA ALA A 28 3.83 -8.32 7.23
C ALA A 28 4.10 -7.04 6.40
N LEU A 29 4.31 -5.92 7.09
CA LEU A 29 4.77 -4.70 6.42
C LEU A 29 6.08 -4.98 5.69
N PRO A 30 6.28 -4.42 4.49
CA PRO A 30 7.52 -4.58 3.74
C PRO A 30 8.71 -4.00 4.51
N ASP A 31 9.77 -4.77 4.63
CA ASP A 31 11.08 -4.27 5.02
C ASP A 31 11.85 -3.87 3.76
N PHE A 32 12.12 -2.59 3.61
CA PHE A 32 12.85 -2.01 2.47
C PHE A 32 14.35 -1.93 2.70
N LYS A 33 14.85 -2.31 3.88
CA LYS A 33 16.28 -2.24 4.24
C LYS A 33 16.90 -0.90 3.88
N TRP A 34 16.27 0.18 4.33
CA TRP A 34 16.66 1.53 3.99
C TRP A 34 18.11 1.86 4.39
N GLN A 35 18.85 2.46 3.47
CA GLN A 35 20.16 3.04 3.65
C GLN A 35 20.06 4.55 3.51
N ILE A 36 20.14 5.26 4.64
CA ILE A 36 20.06 6.72 4.66
C ILE A 36 21.32 7.29 4.05
N GLN A 37 21.15 8.29 3.17
CA GLN A 37 22.21 8.98 2.43
C GLN A 37 22.37 10.40 2.96
N PRO A 38 23.54 11.05 2.77
CA PRO A 38 23.78 12.42 3.22
C PRO A 38 23.06 13.49 2.41
N GLU A 39 22.59 13.15 1.20
CA GLU A 39 21.94 14.11 0.32
C GLU A 39 20.61 14.59 0.87
N THR A 40 20.37 15.87 0.75
CA THR A 40 19.15 16.53 1.16
C THR A 40 18.52 17.34 0.03
N LYS A 41 17.20 17.50 0.06
CA LYS A 41 16.48 18.46 -0.79
C LYS A 41 15.26 19.01 -0.04
N LYS A 42 14.72 20.12 -0.53
CA LYS A 42 13.45 20.65 -0.02
C LYS A 42 12.26 20.07 -0.80
N ILE A 43 11.25 19.58 -0.06
CA ILE A 43 9.96 19.20 -0.61
C ILE A 43 8.92 19.97 0.22
N LEU A 44 8.11 20.80 -0.44
CA LEU A 44 7.28 21.79 0.23
C LEU A 44 8.14 22.68 1.14
N SER A 45 7.77 22.81 2.41
CA SER A 45 8.54 23.56 3.42
C SER A 45 9.53 22.71 4.22
N TYR A 46 9.63 21.40 3.94
CA TYR A 46 10.40 20.45 4.73
C TYR A 46 11.76 20.16 4.11
N THR A 47 12.79 20.05 4.95
CA THR A 47 14.09 19.51 4.52
C THR A 47 14.00 17.98 4.58
N CYS A 48 14.18 17.34 3.44
CA CYS A 48 14.11 15.89 3.30
C CYS A 48 15.47 15.30 3.05
N GLN A 49 15.75 14.17 3.68
CA GLN A 49 16.95 13.37 3.52
C GLN A 49 16.64 12.17 2.61
N LYS A 50 17.63 11.81 1.79
CA LYS A 50 17.52 10.69 0.86
C LYS A 50 17.72 9.36 1.57
N ALA A 51 16.98 8.35 1.15
CA ALA A 51 17.20 6.95 1.51
C ALA A 51 17.07 6.04 0.29
N LEU A 52 17.94 5.05 0.21
CA LEU A 52 17.88 4.00 -0.81
C LEU A 52 17.39 2.71 -0.17
N GLY A 53 16.51 2.02 -0.83
CA GLY A 53 15.95 0.77 -0.32
C GLY A 53 15.73 -0.25 -1.41
N GLU A 54 15.55 -1.50 -1.01
CA GLU A 54 15.25 -2.59 -1.92
C GLU A 54 14.13 -3.47 -1.34
N HIS A 55 13.20 -3.85 -2.19
CA HIS A 55 12.16 -4.79 -1.82
C HIS A 55 11.75 -5.64 -3.03
N ARG A 56 11.82 -6.97 -2.88
CA ARG A 56 11.44 -7.94 -3.92
C ARG A 56 12.13 -7.69 -5.27
N GLY A 57 13.44 -7.41 -5.24
CA GLY A 57 14.27 -7.19 -6.42
C GLY A 57 14.10 -5.83 -7.09
N ARG A 58 13.29 -4.92 -6.50
CA ARG A 58 13.13 -3.56 -7.00
C ARG A 58 13.81 -2.57 -6.05
N LYS A 59 14.59 -1.64 -6.63
CA LYS A 59 15.25 -0.58 -5.91
C LYS A 59 14.36 0.66 -5.84
N TYR A 60 14.43 1.37 -4.71
CA TYR A 60 13.63 2.56 -4.45
C TYR A 60 14.52 3.69 -3.94
N ILE A 61 14.12 4.90 -4.27
CA ILE A 61 14.68 6.15 -3.77
C ILE A 61 13.57 6.85 -3.00
N ALA A 62 13.78 7.09 -1.71
CA ALA A 62 12.84 7.82 -0.87
C ALA A 62 13.47 9.12 -0.34
N TRP A 63 12.61 10.10 -0.11
CA TRP A 63 12.94 11.35 0.55
C TRP A 63 12.00 11.53 1.73
N PHE A 64 12.56 11.54 2.93
CA PHE A 64 11.81 11.62 4.17
C PHE A 64 12.25 12.82 5.01
N THR A 65 11.37 13.33 5.84
CA THR A 65 11.67 14.41 6.78
C THR A 65 11.51 13.96 8.23
N SER A 66 12.51 14.26 9.06
CA SER A 66 12.43 14.06 10.50
C SER A 66 11.63 15.14 11.22
N ASP A 67 11.29 16.25 10.56
CA ASP A 67 10.44 17.31 11.12
C ASP A 67 9.03 16.79 11.43
N ILE A 68 8.62 15.70 10.76
CA ILE A 68 7.40 14.97 11.06
C ILE A 68 7.81 13.56 11.53
N PRO A 69 7.89 13.32 12.85
CA PRO A 69 8.41 12.07 13.41
C PRO A 69 7.38 10.93 13.34
N LEU A 70 6.89 10.67 12.13
CA LEU A 70 5.95 9.61 11.81
C LEU A 70 6.60 8.66 10.82
N SER A 71 6.91 7.43 11.27
CA SER A 71 7.52 6.40 10.43
C SER A 71 6.52 5.81 9.42
N ASP A 72 6.03 6.64 8.51
CA ASP A 72 5.03 6.27 7.50
C ASP A 72 5.32 6.93 6.15
N GLY A 73 4.55 6.57 5.13
CA GLY A 73 4.67 7.09 3.77
C GLY A 73 3.52 6.62 2.89
N PRO A 74 3.54 6.97 1.61
CA PRO A 74 2.49 6.56 0.67
C PRO A 74 2.46 5.04 0.50
N TRP A 75 1.28 4.51 0.16
CA TRP A 75 1.03 3.09 -0.12
C TRP A 75 1.59 2.16 0.96
N LYS A 76 2.61 1.37 0.64
CA LYS A 76 3.25 0.38 1.54
C LYS A 76 4.56 0.87 2.16
N PHE A 77 5.03 2.05 1.75
CA PHE A 77 6.30 2.59 2.23
C PHE A 77 6.22 3.05 3.68
N GLY A 78 7.31 2.87 4.40
CA GLY A 78 7.48 3.24 5.80
C GLY A 78 8.83 2.71 6.30
N GLY A 79 9.07 2.81 7.62
CA GLY A 79 10.29 2.29 8.25
C GLY A 79 11.49 3.25 8.24
N LEU A 80 11.31 4.51 7.79
CA LEU A 80 12.28 5.59 7.95
C LEU A 80 12.00 6.39 9.23
N PRO A 81 12.98 7.08 9.82
CA PRO A 81 12.79 7.87 11.03
C PRO A 81 12.13 9.22 10.74
N GLY A 82 11.00 9.19 10.05
CA GLY A 82 10.22 10.36 9.65
C GLY A 82 9.29 10.06 8.48
N LEU A 83 8.46 11.04 8.11
CA LEU A 83 7.47 10.91 7.07
C LEU A 83 8.12 10.94 5.67
N ILE A 84 7.82 9.93 4.86
CA ILE A 84 8.26 9.89 3.46
C ILE A 84 7.37 10.83 2.64
N LEU A 85 7.95 11.90 2.11
CA LEU A 85 7.26 12.88 1.28
C LEU A 85 7.39 12.59 -0.22
N GLU A 86 8.42 11.85 -0.63
CA GLU A 86 8.57 11.40 -2.00
C GLU A 86 9.20 10.01 -2.02
N VAL A 87 8.72 9.16 -2.90
CA VAL A 87 9.36 7.87 -3.17
C VAL A 87 9.10 7.46 -4.62
N GLN A 88 10.14 6.91 -5.24
CA GLN A 88 10.06 6.35 -6.59
C GLN A 88 10.87 5.06 -6.69
N ASP A 89 10.57 4.23 -7.67
CA ASP A 89 11.46 3.15 -8.06
C ASP A 89 12.60 3.67 -8.97
N ALA A 90 13.65 2.89 -9.13
CA ALA A 90 14.86 3.32 -9.84
C ALA A 90 14.59 3.72 -11.31
N GLU A 91 13.60 3.10 -11.95
CA GLU A 91 13.19 3.38 -13.32
C GLU A 91 12.06 4.43 -13.42
N ALA A 92 11.62 4.98 -12.30
CA ALA A 92 10.53 5.95 -12.20
C ALA A 92 9.18 5.47 -12.81
N TYR A 93 8.92 4.16 -12.83
CA TYR A 93 7.61 3.63 -13.21
C TYR A 93 6.54 3.94 -12.15
N PHE A 94 6.94 4.05 -10.91
CA PHE A 94 6.09 4.45 -9.79
C PHE A 94 6.72 5.64 -9.08
N VAL A 95 6.00 6.74 -9.09
CA VAL A 95 6.41 7.98 -8.41
C VAL A 95 5.27 8.45 -7.52
N PHE A 96 5.57 8.65 -6.25
CA PHE A 96 4.68 9.28 -5.29
C PHE A 96 5.33 10.56 -4.80
N THR A 97 4.66 11.67 -4.97
CA THR A 97 5.12 12.97 -4.50
C THR A 97 4.06 13.62 -3.61
N CYS A 98 4.46 14.05 -2.43
CA CYS A 98 3.58 14.78 -1.52
C CYS A 98 3.31 16.19 -2.08
N ILE A 99 2.04 16.51 -2.28
CA ILE A 99 1.60 17.81 -2.80
C ILE A 99 1.13 18.77 -1.69
N GLY A 100 1.01 18.29 -0.46
CA GLY A 100 0.62 19.10 0.68
C GLY A 100 0.56 18.30 1.97
N VAL A 101 0.91 18.94 3.08
CA VAL A 101 0.78 18.43 4.44
C VAL A 101 -0.09 19.42 5.21
N GLY A 102 -1.13 18.92 5.85
CA GLY A 102 -2.03 19.75 6.64
C GLY A 102 -2.45 19.06 7.92
N ASN A 103 -2.55 19.82 8.99
CA ASN A 103 -3.11 19.36 10.24
C ASN A 103 -4.60 19.74 10.26
N ARG A 104 -5.46 18.75 10.12
CA ARG A 104 -6.91 18.92 10.24
C ARG A 104 -7.42 18.15 11.45
N GLN A 105 -8.49 18.62 12.04
CA GLN A 105 -9.19 17.87 13.08
C GLN A 105 -9.53 16.47 12.54
N ALA A 106 -9.06 15.44 13.21
CA ALA A 106 -9.22 14.07 12.75
C ALA A 106 -10.71 13.67 12.72
N THR A 107 -11.21 13.36 11.54
CA THR A 107 -12.48 12.66 11.40
C THR A 107 -12.20 11.15 11.52
N PRO A 108 -13.00 10.39 12.28
CA PRO A 108 -12.78 8.94 12.37
C PRO A 108 -12.77 8.29 10.99
N ILE A 109 -11.72 7.53 10.69
CA ILE A 109 -11.68 6.72 9.47
C ILE A 109 -12.69 5.60 9.63
N ARG A 110 -13.77 5.66 8.85
CA ARG A 110 -14.80 4.62 8.84
C ARG A 110 -14.41 3.54 7.83
N PHE A 111 -14.24 2.31 8.30
CA PHE A 111 -14.08 1.15 7.43
C PHE A 111 -15.46 0.59 7.09
N TRP A 112 -15.68 0.34 5.81
CA TRP A 112 -16.87 -0.38 5.38
C TRP A 112 -16.76 -1.83 5.83
N THR A 113 -17.70 -2.28 6.65
CA THR A 113 -17.81 -3.67 7.11
C THR A 113 -18.53 -4.51 6.06
N TYR A 114 -17.84 -4.84 4.98
CA TYR A 114 -18.32 -5.89 4.07
C TYR A 114 -17.86 -7.26 4.56
N PRO A 115 -18.66 -8.33 4.35
CA PRO A 115 -18.20 -9.67 4.61
C PRO A 115 -17.03 -9.99 3.68
N HIS A 116 -15.84 -10.13 4.27
CA HIS A 116 -14.62 -10.46 3.53
C HIS A 116 -14.32 -11.95 3.65
N THR A 117 -14.02 -12.59 2.52
CA THR A 117 -13.44 -13.93 2.52
C THR A 117 -11.96 -13.82 2.83
N LYS A 118 -11.53 -14.34 3.97
CA LYS A 118 -10.13 -14.42 4.34
C LYS A 118 -9.39 -15.36 3.38
N SER A 119 -8.25 -14.92 2.87
CA SER A 119 -7.48 -15.63 1.86
C SER A 119 -5.99 -15.45 2.08
N THR A 120 -5.18 -16.08 1.25
CA THR A 120 -3.77 -15.73 1.12
C THR A 120 -3.57 -14.82 -0.10
N ARG A 121 -2.45 -14.12 -0.12
CA ARG A 121 -2.06 -13.27 -1.25
C ARG A 121 -2.03 -14.04 -2.57
N GLU A 122 -1.47 -15.25 -2.55
CA GLU A 122 -1.32 -16.12 -3.73
C GLU A 122 -2.69 -16.56 -4.27
N LYS A 123 -3.56 -17.03 -3.37
CA LYS A 123 -4.94 -17.42 -3.72
C LYS A 123 -5.71 -16.24 -4.30
N LEU A 124 -5.65 -15.07 -3.64
CA LEU A 124 -6.37 -13.89 -4.14
C LEU A 124 -5.82 -13.43 -5.51
N ARG A 125 -4.49 -13.46 -5.71
CA ARG A 125 -3.89 -13.14 -7.02
C ARG A 125 -4.33 -14.12 -8.11
N SER A 126 -4.40 -15.42 -7.83
CA SER A 126 -4.87 -16.42 -8.81
C SER A 126 -6.33 -16.20 -9.19
N VAL A 127 -7.18 -15.82 -8.23
CA VAL A 127 -8.58 -15.46 -8.49
C VAL A 127 -8.67 -14.22 -9.37
N ILE A 128 -7.91 -13.16 -9.06
CA ILE A 128 -7.85 -11.93 -9.87
C ILE A 128 -7.35 -12.23 -11.28
N GLN A 129 -6.30 -13.04 -11.43
CA GLN A 129 -5.79 -13.44 -12.75
C GLN A 129 -6.83 -14.21 -13.57
N ARG A 130 -7.54 -15.15 -12.96
CA ARG A 130 -8.64 -15.89 -13.62
C ARG A 130 -9.76 -14.95 -14.05
N MET A 131 -10.16 -14.03 -13.18
CA MET A 131 -11.17 -13.01 -13.46
C MET A 131 -10.79 -12.14 -14.68
N HIS A 132 -9.52 -11.77 -14.82
CA HIS A 132 -9.05 -11.00 -15.98
C HIS A 132 -8.86 -11.83 -17.26
N LYS A 133 -8.46 -13.10 -17.12
CA LYS A 133 -8.26 -13.99 -18.28
C LYS A 133 -9.57 -14.50 -18.88
N GLN A 134 -10.58 -14.75 -18.06
CA GLN A 134 -11.85 -15.34 -18.43
C GLN A 134 -13.02 -14.63 -17.75
N PRO A 135 -13.25 -13.35 -18.05
CA PRO A 135 -14.21 -12.53 -17.30
C PRO A 135 -15.65 -13.04 -17.39
N ILE A 136 -16.09 -13.52 -18.55
CA ILE A 136 -17.46 -14.02 -18.77
C ILE A 136 -17.69 -15.26 -17.91
N LEU A 137 -16.83 -16.27 -18.04
CA LEU A 137 -16.92 -17.51 -17.26
C LEU A 137 -16.85 -17.27 -15.75
N PHE A 138 -16.01 -16.31 -15.33
CA PHE A 138 -15.91 -15.92 -13.93
C PHE A 138 -17.21 -15.32 -13.41
N CYS A 139 -17.87 -14.47 -14.21
CA CYS A 139 -19.16 -13.86 -13.85
C CYS A 139 -20.28 -14.89 -13.79
N GLU A 140 -20.35 -15.82 -14.74
CA GLU A 140 -21.35 -16.90 -14.75
C GLU A 140 -21.24 -17.75 -13.48
N GLN A 141 -20.02 -18.18 -13.12
CA GLN A 141 -19.78 -18.95 -11.89
C GLN A 141 -20.11 -18.18 -10.61
N ALA A 142 -19.83 -16.86 -10.60
CA ALA A 142 -20.18 -16.01 -9.46
C ALA A 142 -21.70 -15.86 -9.31
N LEU A 143 -22.42 -15.69 -10.41
CA LEU A 143 -23.89 -15.58 -10.40
C LEU A 143 -24.54 -16.89 -9.95
N ASP A 144 -24.08 -18.04 -10.43
CA ASP A 144 -24.59 -19.36 -10.00
C ASP A 144 -24.44 -19.60 -8.49
N THR A 145 -23.44 -19.01 -7.87
CA THR A 145 -23.21 -19.14 -6.41
C THR A 145 -24.15 -18.26 -5.60
N TYR A 146 -24.69 -17.19 -6.16
CA TYR A 146 -25.55 -16.23 -5.46
C TYR A 146 -27.07 -16.47 -5.68
N TRP A 147 -27.45 -17.27 -6.69
CA TRP A 147 -28.85 -17.50 -7.05
C TRP A 147 -29.34 -18.93 -6.76
N ARG A 148 -28.53 -19.72 -6.08
CA ARG A 148 -28.91 -21.01 -5.47
C ARG A 148 -28.96 -20.86 -3.95
#